data_0f00313df7e7f1aaa516077b38cf339c
#
_entry.id   0f00313df7e7f1aaa516077b38cf339c
#
_cell.length_a   1.000
_cell.length_b   1.000
_cell.length_c   1.000
_cell.angle_alpha   90.00
_cell.angle_beta   90.00
_cell.angle_gamma   90.00
#
_symmetry.space_group_name_H-M   'P 1'
#
loop_
_entity.id
_entity.type
_entity.pdbx_description
1 polymer ?
#
loop_
_entity_poly.entity_id
_entity_poly.type
_entity_poly.pdbx_seq_one_letter_code
_entity_poly.pdbx_strand_id
1 'polypeptide(L)'
;MKIKSIRAVQINLPGTGPLAKPSKIEYKTARRPSWVESGPVANPMTRYPRYAEYRPSWTPSWPNFGVVIEAEDGTWGFATANHGRPVAAIVDDYLAPRLIGESCLATEKCYDMMVRMGAPFGATGLHSYAISAIDLALWDLKGKILDRPVYELLGGPARDELFCYSTGGDTDWYMELGFLATKLPCPYGPADGIDGLQKNIELIARTREEVGPKVELMLDCWMAFDVEYAVRLAEELRPYKLKWMEEMLRSEDFDAHAQLRQRIPWQTLATGEHWYGTVPFQHAASRPLVDLF
;
A
#
# COMPACT_ATOMS: atom_id res chain seq x y z
N MET A 1 9.62 -29.16 -13.35
CA MET A 1 10.45 -28.57 -12.30
C MET A 1 9.57 -28.35 -11.06
N LYS A 2 10.02 -28.80 -9.90
CA LYS A 2 9.26 -28.77 -8.65
C LYS A 2 9.94 -27.85 -7.64
N ILE A 3 9.15 -27.36 -6.70
CA ILE A 3 9.61 -26.58 -5.56
C ILE A 3 10.40 -27.51 -4.64
N LYS A 4 11.67 -27.19 -4.40
CA LYS A 4 12.60 -27.91 -3.51
C LYS A 4 12.54 -27.34 -2.10
N SER A 5 12.54 -26.02 -1.95
CA SER A 5 12.49 -25.35 -0.66
C SER A 5 11.77 -23.99 -0.74
N ILE A 6 11.12 -23.63 0.36
CA ILE A 6 10.56 -22.29 0.61
C ILE A 6 11.01 -21.90 2.01
N ARG A 7 11.53 -20.70 2.18
CA ARG A 7 11.97 -20.23 3.49
C ARG A 7 11.86 -18.71 3.62
N ALA A 8 11.51 -18.26 4.79
CA ALA A 8 11.63 -16.87 5.19
C ALA A 8 13.10 -16.57 5.54
N VAL A 9 13.63 -15.46 5.04
CA VAL A 9 15.01 -15.03 5.28
C VAL A 9 15.01 -13.60 5.82
N GLN A 10 15.77 -13.35 6.86
CA GLN A 10 15.92 -12.00 7.37
C GLN A 10 16.71 -11.15 6.36
N ILE A 11 16.17 -9.97 6.04
CA ILE A 11 16.85 -9.01 5.18
C ILE A 11 17.64 -8.06 6.08
N ASN A 12 18.95 -8.19 6.02
CA ASN A 12 19.89 -7.24 6.64
C ASN A 12 20.34 -6.26 5.56
N LEU A 13 19.50 -5.27 5.27
CA LEU A 13 19.99 -4.15 4.47
C LEU A 13 21.06 -3.44 5.29
N PRO A 14 22.28 -3.23 4.73
CA PRO A 14 23.24 -2.36 5.39
C PRO A 14 22.53 -1.06 5.70
N GLY A 15 22.62 -0.62 6.96
CA GLY A 15 21.98 0.60 7.42
C GLY A 15 22.17 1.68 6.37
N THR A 16 21.16 2.49 6.15
CA THR A 16 21.08 3.50 5.10
C THR A 16 22.32 4.40 5.11
N GLY A 17 23.42 3.86 4.61
CA GLY A 17 24.50 4.67 4.11
C GLY A 17 23.91 5.59 3.05
N PRO A 18 24.56 6.72 2.71
CA PRO A 18 24.06 7.57 1.67
C PRO A 18 23.77 6.66 0.47
N LEU A 19 22.50 6.60 0.07
CA LEU A 19 22.07 5.92 -1.15
C LEU A 19 23.06 6.34 -2.23
N ALA A 20 23.57 5.39 -3.00
CA ALA A 20 24.49 5.68 -4.09
C ALA A 20 23.99 6.93 -4.78
N LYS A 21 24.82 7.98 -4.85
CA LYS A 21 24.43 9.26 -5.41
C LYS A 21 23.73 9.00 -6.72
N PRO A 22 22.48 9.41 -6.90
CA PRO A 22 21.82 9.29 -8.19
C PRO A 22 22.74 10.00 -9.20
N SER A 23 22.98 9.34 -10.29
CA SER A 23 23.86 9.80 -11.32
C SER A 23 23.54 11.23 -11.75
N LYS A 24 24.48 12.15 -11.60
CA LYS A 24 24.61 13.44 -12.29
C LYS A 24 23.48 14.50 -12.15
N ILE A 25 22.44 14.31 -11.36
CA ILE A 25 21.41 15.32 -11.13
C ILE A 25 21.65 15.90 -9.74
N GLU A 26 21.96 17.17 -9.65
CA GLU A 26 21.98 17.93 -8.41
C GLU A 26 20.56 18.47 -8.16
N TYR A 27 19.94 18.03 -7.10
CA TYR A 27 18.63 18.55 -6.68
C TYR A 27 18.83 19.79 -5.80
N LYS A 28 18.01 20.82 -6.03
CA LYS A 28 18.02 22.05 -5.23
C LYS A 28 17.50 21.81 -3.82
N THR A 29 16.58 20.87 -3.68
CA THR A 29 15.94 20.53 -2.42
C THR A 29 16.77 19.48 -1.67
N ALA A 30 17.11 19.76 -0.41
CA ALA A 30 17.78 18.79 0.45
C ALA A 30 16.85 17.62 0.79
N ARG A 31 17.40 16.41 0.86
CA ARG A 31 16.65 15.24 1.31
C ARG A 31 16.16 15.46 2.74
N ARG A 32 14.85 15.29 2.95
CA ARG A 32 14.18 15.41 4.25
C ARG A 32 14.02 14.03 4.91
N PRO A 33 13.82 13.98 6.25
CA PRO A 33 13.38 12.77 6.93
C PRO A 33 12.08 12.24 6.35
N SER A 34 11.80 10.95 6.55
CA SER A 34 10.54 10.35 6.12
C SER A 34 9.34 11.12 6.69
N TRP A 35 8.41 11.51 5.84
CA TRP A 35 7.17 12.20 6.25
C TRP A 35 6.33 11.38 7.24
N VAL A 36 6.44 10.04 7.22
CA VAL A 36 5.77 9.14 8.16
C VAL A 36 6.34 9.26 9.58
N GLU A 37 7.62 9.61 9.69
CA GLU A 37 8.35 9.69 10.96
C GLU A 37 8.46 11.12 11.51
N SER A 38 8.27 12.13 10.66
CA SER A 38 8.58 13.52 10.97
C SER A 38 7.38 14.41 11.26
N GLY A 39 6.15 13.90 11.18
CA GLY A 39 4.96 14.72 11.40
C GLY A 39 3.70 13.91 11.72
N PRO A 40 2.61 14.58 12.05
CA PRO A 40 1.34 13.94 12.29
C PRO A 40 0.79 13.32 10.99
N VAL A 41 0.33 12.09 11.10
CA VAL A 41 -0.36 11.36 10.04
C VAL A 41 -1.59 10.72 10.63
N ALA A 42 -2.77 11.13 10.15
CA ALA A 42 -4.03 10.54 10.56
C ALA A 42 -4.03 9.03 10.28
N ASN A 43 -4.55 8.26 11.23
CA ASN A 43 -4.52 6.80 11.21
C ASN A 43 -5.62 6.25 12.12
N PRO A 44 -5.94 4.95 12.12
CA PRO A 44 -7.00 4.39 12.97
C PRO A 44 -6.84 4.64 14.47
N MET A 45 -5.62 4.89 14.92
CA MET A 45 -5.30 5.13 16.34
C MET A 45 -5.35 6.61 16.74
N THR A 46 -5.50 7.55 15.82
CA THR A 46 -5.60 9.00 16.13
C THR A 46 -6.80 9.35 17.01
N ARG A 47 -7.78 8.46 17.10
CA ARG A 47 -8.89 8.55 18.07
C ARG A 47 -8.40 8.61 19.53
N TYR A 48 -7.21 8.10 19.82
CA TYR A 48 -6.64 8.03 21.15
C TYR A 48 -5.48 9.02 21.26
N PRO A 49 -5.55 10.07 22.11
CA PRO A 49 -4.56 11.16 22.15
C PRO A 49 -3.11 10.69 22.30
N ARG A 50 -2.89 9.59 23.02
CA ARG A 50 -1.54 9.01 23.20
C ARG A 50 -0.87 8.62 21.87
N TYR A 51 -1.65 8.32 20.84
CA TYR A 51 -1.18 7.78 19.57
C TYR A 51 -1.45 8.73 18.39
N ALA A 52 -1.94 9.95 18.68
CA ALA A 52 -2.37 10.90 17.65
C ALA A 52 -1.21 11.51 16.86
N GLU A 53 -0.04 11.73 17.52
CA GLU A 53 0.99 12.58 16.94
C GLU A 53 1.78 11.94 15.81
N TYR A 54 2.05 10.63 15.86
CA TYR A 54 2.73 9.97 14.75
C TYR A 54 2.55 8.44 14.75
N ARG A 55 2.54 7.90 13.55
CA ARG A 55 2.25 6.48 13.26
C ARG A 55 3.20 5.48 13.94
N PRO A 56 4.53 5.71 14.01
CA PRO A 56 5.43 4.79 14.70
C PRO A 56 5.17 4.58 16.18
N SER A 57 4.38 5.44 16.83
CA SER A 57 4.09 5.31 18.28
C SER A 57 3.33 4.02 18.65
N TRP A 58 2.67 3.37 17.71
CA TRP A 58 1.89 2.14 17.97
C TRP A 58 2.14 1.02 16.94
N THR A 59 2.71 1.32 15.79
CA THR A 59 3.03 0.29 14.80
C THR A 59 4.17 -0.59 15.32
N PRO A 60 4.10 -1.92 15.13
CA PRO A 60 5.16 -2.79 15.61
C PRO A 60 6.44 -2.59 14.77
N SER A 61 7.58 -2.53 15.43
CA SER A 61 8.90 -2.50 14.78
C SER A 61 9.35 -3.94 14.44
N TRP A 62 8.62 -4.61 13.60
CA TRP A 62 9.04 -5.92 13.10
C TRP A 62 10.05 -5.76 11.95
N PRO A 63 11.18 -6.49 11.97
CA PRO A 63 12.13 -6.43 10.88
C PRO A 63 11.51 -6.95 9.59
N ASN A 64 11.85 -6.31 8.47
CA ASN A 64 11.49 -6.82 7.16
C ASN A 64 12.19 -8.15 6.90
N PHE A 65 11.54 -9.01 6.13
CA PHE A 65 12.09 -10.27 5.71
C PHE A 65 11.82 -10.49 4.21
N GLY A 66 12.44 -11.51 3.65
CA GLY A 66 12.13 -11.98 2.30
C GLY A 66 11.72 -13.43 2.32
N VAL A 67 11.11 -13.87 1.24
CA VAL A 67 10.87 -15.29 0.95
C VAL A 67 11.74 -15.70 -0.21
N VAL A 68 12.48 -16.79 -0.04
CA VAL A 68 13.26 -17.45 -1.09
C VAL A 68 12.61 -18.79 -1.40
N ILE A 69 12.34 -19.03 -2.68
CA ILE A 69 11.86 -20.30 -3.21
C ILE A 69 12.91 -20.86 -4.14
N GLU A 70 13.36 -22.09 -3.90
CA GLU A 70 14.35 -22.79 -4.71
C GLU A 70 13.70 -23.96 -5.46
N ALA A 71 13.95 -24.07 -6.75
CA ALA A 71 13.57 -25.20 -7.58
C ALA A 71 14.60 -26.33 -7.50
N GLU A 72 14.25 -27.53 -8.00
CA GLU A 72 15.12 -28.71 -7.97
C GLU A 72 16.45 -28.52 -8.73
N ASP A 73 16.49 -27.66 -9.73
CA ASP A 73 17.69 -27.35 -10.52
C ASP A 73 18.56 -26.23 -9.93
N GLY A 74 18.14 -25.67 -8.78
CA GLY A 74 18.84 -24.57 -8.10
C GLY A 74 18.39 -23.17 -8.56
N THR A 75 17.51 -23.03 -9.54
CA THR A 75 16.88 -21.73 -9.87
C THR A 75 16.09 -21.25 -8.67
N TRP A 76 16.14 -19.97 -8.36
CA TRP A 76 15.48 -19.40 -7.19
C TRP A 76 14.70 -18.12 -7.50
N GLY A 77 13.59 -17.95 -6.80
CA GLY A 77 12.77 -16.74 -6.78
C GLY A 77 12.81 -16.07 -5.43
N PHE A 78 12.57 -14.76 -5.41
CA PHE A 78 12.63 -13.93 -4.21
C PHE A 78 11.53 -12.89 -4.20
N ALA A 79 11.01 -12.64 -2.99
CA ALA A 79 10.16 -11.48 -2.72
C ALA A 79 10.45 -10.90 -1.34
N THR A 80 10.24 -9.60 -1.19
CA THR A 80 10.26 -8.94 0.12
C THR A 80 8.88 -9.03 0.78
N ALA A 81 8.84 -9.07 2.10
CA ALA A 81 7.59 -9.08 2.86
C ALA A 81 7.71 -8.22 4.12
N ASN A 82 6.57 -7.71 4.55
CA ASN A 82 6.43 -6.90 5.76
C ASN A 82 5.95 -7.75 6.95
N HIS A 83 5.87 -7.12 8.14
CA HIS A 83 5.35 -7.71 9.38
C HIS A 83 6.16 -8.87 9.97
N GLY A 84 7.43 -8.98 9.61
CA GLY A 84 8.48 -9.75 10.28
C GLY A 84 8.11 -11.14 10.75
N ARG A 85 8.44 -11.45 12.02
CA ARG A 85 8.30 -12.79 12.60
C ARG A 85 6.91 -13.42 12.51
N PRO A 86 5.78 -12.73 12.76
CA PRO A 86 4.47 -13.37 12.63
C PRO A 86 4.21 -13.91 11.22
N VAL A 87 4.56 -13.15 10.20
CA VAL A 87 4.35 -13.58 8.81
C VAL A 87 5.37 -14.64 8.41
N ALA A 88 6.64 -14.50 8.83
CA ALA A 88 7.67 -15.50 8.59
C ALA A 88 7.29 -16.86 9.17
N ALA A 89 6.73 -16.91 10.37
CA ALA A 89 6.25 -18.16 10.99
C ALA A 89 5.11 -18.81 10.17
N ILE A 90 4.18 -18.02 9.64
CA ILE A 90 3.13 -18.55 8.75
C ILE A 90 3.75 -19.14 7.48
N VAL A 91 4.78 -18.49 6.92
CA VAL A 91 5.51 -19.01 5.76
C VAL A 91 6.19 -20.34 6.11
N ASP A 92 7.10 -20.35 7.11
CA ASP A 92 7.99 -21.46 7.36
C ASP A 92 7.29 -22.68 7.97
N ASP A 93 6.41 -22.46 8.96
CA ASP A 93 5.82 -23.52 9.76
C ASP A 93 4.51 -24.04 9.15
N TYR A 94 3.81 -23.22 8.37
CA TYR A 94 2.48 -23.58 7.89
C TYR A 94 2.38 -23.73 6.38
N LEU A 95 2.72 -22.74 5.58
CA LEU A 95 2.50 -22.76 4.13
C LEU A 95 3.59 -23.55 3.40
N ALA A 96 4.86 -23.26 3.65
CA ALA A 96 5.99 -23.83 2.93
C ALA A 96 6.00 -25.38 2.92
N PRO A 97 5.82 -26.09 4.07
CA PRO A 97 5.87 -27.55 4.06
C PRO A 97 4.83 -28.22 3.16
N ARG A 98 3.76 -27.51 2.83
CA ARG A 98 2.65 -28.06 2.02
C ARG A 98 2.75 -27.72 0.53
N LEU A 99 3.69 -26.84 0.17
CA LEU A 99 3.96 -26.47 -1.20
C LEU A 99 5.19 -27.16 -1.79
N ILE A 100 6.03 -27.80 -0.93
CA ILE A 100 7.17 -28.57 -1.40
C ILE A 100 6.72 -29.69 -2.33
N GLY A 101 7.40 -29.83 -3.49
CA GLY A 101 7.06 -30.82 -4.51
C GLY A 101 5.98 -30.36 -5.50
N GLU A 102 5.33 -29.23 -5.29
CA GLU A 102 4.43 -28.64 -6.27
C GLU A 102 5.23 -28.09 -7.48
N SER A 103 4.56 -27.91 -8.61
CA SER A 103 5.18 -27.36 -9.80
C SER A 103 5.50 -25.88 -9.61
N CYS A 104 6.74 -25.46 -9.89
CA CYS A 104 7.17 -24.06 -9.89
C CYS A 104 6.39 -23.17 -10.87
N LEU A 105 5.74 -23.75 -11.87
CA LEU A 105 4.95 -23.02 -12.89
C LEU A 105 3.46 -22.90 -12.53
N ALA A 106 3.01 -23.65 -11.51
CA ALA A 106 1.59 -23.70 -11.11
C ALA A 106 1.26 -22.62 -10.05
N THR A 107 1.56 -21.36 -10.35
CA THR A 107 1.35 -20.22 -9.43
C THR A 107 -0.09 -20.14 -8.95
N GLU A 108 -1.08 -20.23 -9.85
CA GLU A 108 -2.51 -20.19 -9.52
C GLU A 108 -2.94 -21.31 -8.56
N LYS A 109 -2.45 -22.55 -8.81
CA LYS A 109 -2.73 -23.69 -7.91
C LYS A 109 -2.15 -23.45 -6.53
N CYS A 110 -0.90 -23.00 -6.44
CA CYS A 110 -0.24 -22.72 -5.16
C CYS A 110 -0.97 -21.61 -4.41
N TYR A 111 -1.39 -20.56 -5.08
CA TYR A 111 -2.18 -19.48 -4.50
C TYR A 111 -3.51 -20.02 -3.93
N ASP A 112 -4.29 -20.75 -4.71
CA ASP A 112 -5.58 -21.35 -4.26
C ASP A 112 -5.38 -22.27 -3.06
N MET A 113 -4.33 -23.09 -3.06
CA MET A 113 -3.98 -23.95 -1.92
C MET A 113 -3.74 -23.12 -0.66
N MET A 114 -2.94 -22.06 -0.74
CA MET A 114 -2.63 -21.18 0.41
C MET A 114 -3.88 -20.47 0.95
N VAL A 115 -4.74 -19.97 0.09
CA VAL A 115 -6.01 -19.35 0.48
C VAL A 115 -6.91 -20.35 1.19
N ARG A 116 -7.06 -21.56 0.65
CA ARG A 116 -7.89 -22.62 1.28
C ARG A 116 -7.32 -23.09 2.61
N MET A 117 -6.02 -23.21 2.72
CA MET A 117 -5.37 -23.52 4.00
C MET A 117 -5.65 -22.47 5.07
N GLY A 118 -5.74 -21.19 4.68
CA GLY A 118 -6.08 -20.10 5.59
C GLY A 118 -7.56 -20.02 5.97
N ALA A 119 -8.47 -20.64 5.23
CA ALA A 119 -9.91 -20.45 5.41
C ALA A 119 -10.41 -20.76 6.85
N PRO A 120 -9.93 -21.78 7.57
CA PRO A 120 -10.36 -22.04 8.94
C PRO A 120 -9.94 -21.00 9.97
N PHE A 121 -8.89 -20.20 9.68
CA PHE A 121 -8.29 -19.24 10.59
C PHE A 121 -8.48 -17.78 10.13
N GLY A 122 -9.06 -17.59 8.97
CA GLY A 122 -9.12 -16.32 8.27
C GLY A 122 -7.91 -16.12 7.33
N ALA A 123 -8.18 -16.04 6.03
CA ALA A 123 -7.15 -15.82 5.00
C ALA A 123 -6.80 -14.33 4.78
N THR A 124 -7.16 -13.45 5.71
CA THR A 124 -6.93 -12.00 5.65
C THR A 124 -5.83 -11.54 6.61
N GLY A 125 -5.39 -10.30 6.48
CA GLY A 125 -4.38 -9.73 7.36
C GLY A 125 -3.03 -10.44 7.25
N LEU A 126 -2.42 -10.81 8.38
CA LEU A 126 -1.07 -11.39 8.41
C LEU A 126 -0.93 -12.66 7.56
N HIS A 127 -1.99 -13.46 7.45
CA HIS A 127 -2.00 -14.63 6.59
C HIS A 127 -1.90 -14.26 5.11
N SER A 128 -2.61 -13.22 4.67
CA SER A 128 -2.50 -12.69 3.30
C SER A 128 -1.10 -12.17 2.97
N TYR A 129 -0.42 -11.54 3.92
CA TYR A 129 0.98 -11.13 3.72
C TYR A 129 1.90 -12.33 3.49
N ALA A 130 1.67 -13.44 4.18
CA ALA A 130 2.43 -14.67 3.94
C ALA A 130 2.13 -15.29 2.56
N ILE A 131 0.85 -15.33 2.18
CA ILE A 131 0.44 -15.77 0.83
C ILE A 131 1.11 -14.91 -0.24
N SER A 132 1.00 -13.58 -0.12
CA SER A 132 1.57 -12.65 -1.10
C SER A 132 3.09 -12.77 -1.22
N ALA A 133 3.80 -12.97 -0.09
CA ALA A 133 5.25 -13.15 -0.09
C ALA A 133 5.67 -14.40 -0.88
N ILE A 134 4.96 -15.53 -0.67
CA ILE A 134 5.23 -16.76 -1.42
C ILE A 134 4.82 -16.60 -2.89
N ASP A 135 3.67 -16.02 -3.18
CA ASP A 135 3.16 -15.85 -4.53
C ASP A 135 4.08 -14.98 -5.38
N LEU A 136 4.51 -13.83 -4.86
CA LEU A 136 5.47 -12.96 -5.54
C LEU A 136 6.81 -13.67 -5.81
N ALA A 137 7.32 -14.46 -4.84
CA ALA A 137 8.54 -15.24 -5.04
C ALA A 137 8.36 -16.36 -6.07
N LEU A 138 7.15 -16.97 -6.16
CA LEU A 138 6.80 -17.94 -7.20
C LEU A 138 6.75 -17.31 -8.59
N TRP A 139 6.18 -16.11 -8.71
CA TRP A 139 6.16 -15.38 -9.98
C TRP A 139 7.57 -14.98 -10.45
N ASP A 140 8.44 -14.53 -9.52
CA ASP A 140 9.84 -14.27 -9.82
C ASP A 140 10.58 -15.53 -10.27
N LEU A 141 10.37 -16.66 -9.58
CA LEU A 141 10.91 -17.96 -9.95
C LEU A 141 10.42 -18.41 -11.35
N LYS A 142 9.11 -18.30 -11.60
CA LYS A 142 8.50 -18.65 -12.89
C LYS A 142 9.07 -17.79 -14.03
N GLY A 143 9.23 -16.49 -13.79
CA GLY A 143 9.85 -15.59 -14.77
C GLY A 143 11.27 -16.00 -15.12
N LYS A 144 12.09 -16.35 -14.11
CA LYS A 144 13.46 -16.83 -14.31
C LYS A 144 13.53 -18.17 -15.02
N ILE A 145 12.67 -19.12 -14.66
CA ILE A 145 12.59 -20.43 -15.34
C ILE A 145 12.23 -20.28 -16.83
N LEU A 146 11.33 -19.36 -17.15
CA LEU A 146 10.85 -19.14 -18.52
C LEU A 146 11.67 -18.09 -19.29
N ASP A 147 12.63 -17.46 -18.63
CA ASP A 147 13.42 -16.33 -19.17
C ASP A 147 12.52 -15.23 -19.74
N ARG A 148 11.50 -14.85 -18.97
CA ARG A 148 10.52 -13.82 -19.30
C ARG A 148 10.21 -12.94 -18.08
N PRO A 149 10.09 -11.61 -18.27
CA PRO A 149 9.60 -10.75 -17.21
C PRO A 149 8.15 -11.05 -16.89
N VAL A 150 7.77 -10.86 -15.61
CA VAL A 150 6.43 -11.21 -15.14
C VAL A 150 5.32 -10.52 -15.91
N TYR A 151 5.51 -9.25 -16.32
CA TYR A 151 4.48 -8.54 -17.09
C TYR A 151 4.15 -9.19 -18.43
N GLU A 152 5.11 -9.83 -19.11
CA GLU A 152 4.86 -10.60 -20.33
C GLU A 152 4.06 -11.89 -20.03
N LEU A 153 4.37 -12.56 -18.91
CA LEU A 153 3.62 -13.75 -18.46
C LEU A 153 2.17 -13.40 -18.08
N LEU A 154 1.89 -12.16 -17.71
CA LEU A 154 0.56 -11.63 -17.44
C LEU A 154 -0.15 -11.05 -18.68
N GLY A 155 0.46 -11.17 -19.87
CA GLY A 155 -0.15 -10.77 -21.13
C GLY A 155 0.20 -9.37 -21.64
N GLY A 156 1.17 -8.68 -21.00
CA GLY A 156 1.61 -7.33 -21.39
C GLY A 156 2.79 -7.32 -22.40
N PRO A 157 3.33 -6.12 -22.72
CA PRO A 157 2.93 -4.83 -22.17
C PRO A 157 1.61 -4.32 -22.78
N ALA A 158 0.77 -3.71 -21.95
CA ALA A 158 -0.41 -3.01 -22.42
C ALA A 158 -0.12 -1.52 -22.70
N ARG A 159 0.98 -1.00 -22.19
CA ARG A 159 1.46 0.39 -22.33
C ARG A 159 2.97 0.41 -22.30
N ASP A 160 3.57 1.32 -23.05
CA ASP A 160 5.03 1.53 -23.05
C ASP A 160 5.48 2.40 -21.87
N GLU A 161 4.61 3.31 -21.41
CA GLU A 161 4.87 4.22 -20.29
C GLU A 161 3.69 4.26 -19.33
N LEU A 162 3.98 4.49 -18.05
CA LEU A 162 2.99 4.67 -16.99
C LEU A 162 3.07 6.08 -16.42
N PHE A 163 1.91 6.71 -16.25
CA PHE A 163 1.80 7.95 -15.51
C PHE A 163 2.00 7.66 -14.01
N CYS A 164 3.00 8.32 -13.41
CA CYS A 164 3.37 8.11 -12.02
C CYS A 164 3.02 9.32 -11.16
N TYR A 165 2.70 9.08 -9.88
CA TYR A 165 2.57 10.12 -8.88
C TYR A 165 3.52 9.86 -7.70
N SER A 166 3.86 10.91 -6.99
CA SER A 166 4.61 10.84 -5.73
C SER A 166 3.68 10.77 -4.52
N THR A 167 4.14 10.17 -3.43
CA THR A 167 3.41 10.17 -2.14
C THR A 167 4.29 10.75 -1.05
N GLY A 168 3.77 11.73 -0.32
CA GLY A 168 4.44 12.33 0.83
C GLY A 168 4.22 13.84 0.94
N GLY A 169 4.95 14.48 1.85
CA GLY A 169 4.84 15.91 2.15
C GLY A 169 5.85 16.81 1.43
N ASP A 170 6.78 16.25 0.66
CA ASP A 170 7.88 16.99 0.02
C ASP A 170 7.50 17.43 -1.41
N THR A 171 6.38 18.14 -1.55
CA THR A 171 5.78 18.48 -2.82
C THR A 171 6.69 19.34 -3.72
N ASP A 172 7.45 20.27 -3.14
CA ASP A 172 8.46 21.06 -3.82
C ASP A 172 9.52 20.19 -4.52
N TRP A 173 10.01 19.18 -3.80
CA TRP A 173 10.97 18.23 -4.35
C TRP A 173 10.35 17.34 -5.44
N TYR A 174 9.11 16.91 -5.26
CA TYR A 174 8.42 16.09 -6.26
C TYR A 174 8.19 16.85 -7.56
N MET A 175 7.89 18.15 -7.47
CA MET A 175 7.79 19.02 -8.65
C MET A 175 9.15 19.22 -9.34
N GLU A 176 10.22 19.35 -8.56
CA GLU A 176 11.60 19.42 -9.09
C GLU A 176 11.99 18.12 -9.83
N LEU A 177 11.52 16.96 -9.36
CA LEU A 177 11.70 15.66 -10.01
C LEU A 177 10.82 15.48 -11.27
N GLY A 178 9.89 16.39 -11.53
CA GLY A 178 9.02 16.36 -12.71
C GLY A 178 7.74 15.55 -12.56
N PHE A 179 7.33 15.19 -11.34
CA PHE A 179 6.03 14.57 -11.13
C PHE A 179 4.89 15.54 -11.46
N LEU A 180 3.87 15.04 -12.15
CA LEU A 180 2.67 15.79 -12.51
C LEU A 180 1.46 15.44 -11.61
N ALA A 181 1.70 14.64 -10.60
CA ALA A 181 0.72 14.25 -9.59
C ALA A 181 1.38 13.97 -8.25
N THR A 182 0.69 14.31 -7.15
CA THR A 182 1.18 14.07 -5.79
C THR A 182 0.04 13.72 -4.85
N LYS A 183 0.28 12.76 -3.94
CA LYS A 183 -0.64 12.32 -2.90
C LYS A 183 -0.08 12.73 -1.53
N LEU A 184 -0.85 13.54 -0.80
CA LEU A 184 -0.48 13.99 0.53
C LEU A 184 -1.03 13.03 1.59
N PRO A 185 -0.27 12.73 2.66
CA PRO A 185 -0.83 12.12 3.85
C PRO A 185 -1.69 13.16 4.59
N CYS A 186 -2.89 12.76 5.02
CA CYS A 186 -3.75 13.61 5.84
C CYS A 186 -3.23 13.64 7.29
N PRO A 187 -2.95 14.82 7.89
CA PRO A 187 -2.36 14.88 9.23
C PRO A 187 -3.36 14.63 10.37
N TYR A 188 -4.58 15.13 10.26
CA TYR A 188 -5.53 15.22 11.37
C TYR A 188 -6.82 14.46 11.11
N GLY A 189 -7.41 13.90 12.17
CA GLY A 189 -8.65 13.13 12.14
C GLY A 189 -9.76 13.71 13.03
N PRO A 190 -10.88 12.99 13.22
CA PRO A 190 -12.04 13.47 13.99
C PRO A 190 -11.71 13.89 15.42
N ALA A 191 -10.78 13.25 16.09
CA ALA A 191 -10.39 13.55 17.47
C ALA A 191 -9.68 14.91 17.63
N ASP A 192 -9.15 15.47 16.53
CA ASP A 192 -8.48 16.78 16.52
C ASP A 192 -9.48 17.94 16.40
N GLY A 193 -10.76 17.64 16.30
CA GLY A 193 -11.84 18.62 16.29
C GLY A 193 -11.81 19.59 15.10
N ILE A 194 -12.33 20.80 15.33
CA ILE A 194 -12.42 21.85 14.31
C ILE A 194 -11.05 22.36 13.90
N ASP A 195 -10.14 22.47 14.85
CA ASP A 195 -8.77 22.96 14.58
C ASP A 195 -7.99 22.01 13.67
N GLY A 196 -8.12 20.70 13.88
CA GLY A 196 -7.51 19.69 13.00
C GLY A 196 -8.12 19.72 11.59
N LEU A 197 -9.44 19.85 11.50
CA LEU A 197 -10.14 20.01 10.22
C LEU A 197 -9.61 21.22 9.45
N GLN A 198 -9.50 22.38 10.11
CA GLN A 198 -9.02 23.61 9.50
C GLN A 198 -7.57 23.47 9.01
N LYS A 199 -6.71 22.84 9.78
CA LYS A 199 -5.31 22.57 9.38
C LYS A 199 -5.22 21.64 8.16
N ASN A 200 -6.10 20.65 8.03
CA ASN A 200 -6.18 19.81 6.82
C ASN A 200 -6.56 20.65 5.59
N ILE A 201 -7.53 21.55 5.73
CA ILE A 201 -7.96 22.46 4.65
C ILE A 201 -6.79 23.38 4.24
N GLU A 202 -6.11 23.98 5.20
CA GLU A 202 -4.96 24.85 4.98
C GLU A 202 -3.79 24.13 4.28
N LEU A 203 -3.54 22.87 4.64
CA LEU A 203 -2.54 22.03 4.00
C LEU A 203 -2.86 21.88 2.50
N ILE A 204 -4.08 21.50 2.18
CA ILE A 204 -4.51 21.31 0.79
C ILE A 204 -4.51 22.63 0.00
N ALA A 205 -5.00 23.72 0.61
CA ALA A 205 -5.01 25.03 0.00
C ALA A 205 -3.59 25.47 -0.38
N ARG A 206 -2.67 25.43 0.57
CA ARG A 206 -1.25 25.78 0.36
C ARG A 206 -0.59 24.90 -0.68
N THR A 207 -0.80 23.58 -0.62
CA THR A 207 -0.20 22.68 -1.61
C THR A 207 -0.77 22.92 -3.00
N ARG A 208 -2.08 23.18 -3.13
CA ARG A 208 -2.70 23.52 -4.42
C ARG A 208 -2.13 24.82 -5.00
N GLU A 209 -1.87 25.81 -4.17
CA GLU A 209 -1.21 27.04 -4.59
C GLU A 209 0.23 26.79 -5.07
N GLU A 210 0.98 25.97 -4.32
CA GLU A 210 2.38 25.60 -4.63
C GLU A 210 2.52 24.83 -5.94
N VAL A 211 1.73 23.76 -6.12
CA VAL A 211 1.85 22.89 -7.30
C VAL A 211 1.09 23.43 -8.52
N GLY A 212 0.19 24.36 -8.32
CA GLY A 212 -0.63 24.95 -9.37
C GLY A 212 -1.81 24.07 -9.83
N PRO A 213 -2.65 24.60 -10.75
CA PRO A 213 -3.92 23.95 -11.10
C PRO A 213 -3.78 22.75 -12.04
N LYS A 214 -2.62 22.51 -12.62
CA LYS A 214 -2.39 21.44 -13.61
C LYS A 214 -1.86 20.14 -12.99
N VAL A 215 -1.34 20.20 -11.77
CA VAL A 215 -0.85 19.02 -11.05
C VAL A 215 -2.02 18.31 -10.40
N GLU A 216 -2.13 17.00 -10.60
CA GLU A 216 -3.13 16.20 -9.92
C GLU A 216 -2.78 16.08 -8.43
N LEU A 217 -3.72 16.43 -7.56
CA LEU A 217 -3.54 16.42 -6.11
C LEU A 217 -4.49 15.42 -5.48
N MET A 218 -3.98 14.55 -4.62
CA MET A 218 -4.72 13.52 -3.90
C MET A 218 -4.48 13.61 -2.39
N LEU A 219 -5.39 13.06 -1.61
CA LEU A 219 -5.29 13.02 -0.15
C LEU A 219 -5.51 11.60 0.35
N ASP A 220 -4.55 11.09 1.12
CA ASP A 220 -4.60 9.78 1.76
C ASP A 220 -4.92 9.94 3.25
N CYS A 221 -6.02 9.34 3.69
CA CYS A 221 -6.55 9.48 5.04
C CYS A 221 -6.32 8.25 5.92
N TRP A 222 -5.79 7.19 5.36
CA TRP A 222 -5.33 5.97 6.00
C TRP A 222 -6.26 5.43 7.10
N MET A 223 -7.55 5.31 6.75
CA MET A 223 -8.63 4.73 7.61
C MET A 223 -8.91 5.51 8.90
N ALA A 224 -8.63 6.80 8.95
CA ALA A 224 -8.72 7.59 10.18
C ALA A 224 -10.11 8.13 10.51
N PHE A 225 -11.05 8.12 9.56
CA PHE A 225 -12.29 8.89 9.65
C PHE A 225 -13.51 8.04 9.94
N ASP A 226 -14.56 8.71 10.39
CA ASP A 226 -15.96 8.29 10.27
C ASP A 226 -16.63 9.00 9.07
N VAL A 227 -17.85 8.58 8.75
CA VAL A 227 -18.60 9.11 7.60
C VAL A 227 -18.85 10.61 7.73
N GLU A 228 -19.17 11.09 8.93
CA GLU A 228 -19.52 12.51 9.14
C GLU A 228 -18.31 13.41 8.91
N TYR A 229 -17.16 13.06 9.47
CA TYR A 229 -15.94 13.81 9.28
C TYR A 229 -15.46 13.75 7.82
N ALA A 230 -15.54 12.58 7.18
CA ALA A 230 -15.17 12.38 5.79
C ALA A 230 -16.00 13.28 4.85
N VAL A 231 -17.31 13.32 5.03
CA VAL A 231 -18.22 14.19 4.25
C VAL A 231 -17.87 15.65 4.46
N ARG A 232 -17.74 16.08 5.73
CA ARG A 232 -17.42 17.47 6.06
C ARG A 232 -16.09 17.92 5.44
N LEU A 233 -15.05 17.11 5.58
CA LEU A 233 -13.75 17.43 4.99
C LEU A 233 -13.83 17.48 3.46
N ALA A 234 -14.50 16.52 2.83
CA ALA A 234 -14.67 16.50 1.37
C ALA A 234 -15.39 17.76 0.85
N GLU A 235 -16.45 18.21 1.51
CA GLU A 235 -17.17 19.44 1.15
C GLU A 235 -16.27 20.67 1.23
N GLU A 236 -15.49 20.81 2.30
CA GLU A 236 -14.54 21.92 2.47
C GLU A 236 -13.40 21.87 1.44
N LEU A 237 -12.96 20.68 1.02
CA LEU A 237 -11.90 20.50 0.04
C LEU A 237 -12.37 20.61 -1.42
N ARG A 238 -13.65 20.64 -1.69
CA ARG A 238 -14.23 20.69 -3.04
C ARG A 238 -13.64 21.76 -3.95
N PRO A 239 -13.35 23.01 -3.49
CA PRO A 239 -12.76 24.06 -4.32
C PRO A 239 -11.36 23.71 -4.86
N TYR A 240 -10.63 22.82 -4.18
CA TYR A 240 -9.25 22.45 -4.54
C TYR A 240 -9.17 21.31 -5.56
N LYS A 241 -10.30 20.72 -5.94
CA LYS A 241 -10.43 19.71 -7.01
C LYS A 241 -9.44 18.57 -6.83
N LEU A 242 -9.55 17.85 -5.71
CA LEU A 242 -8.74 16.66 -5.49
C LEU A 242 -9.12 15.59 -6.52
N LYS A 243 -8.11 14.92 -7.09
CA LYS A 243 -8.31 13.82 -8.03
C LYS A 243 -9.01 12.66 -7.35
N TRP A 244 -8.57 12.29 -6.15
CA TRP A 244 -9.30 11.38 -5.25
C TRP A 244 -8.98 11.65 -3.79
N MET A 245 -9.86 11.15 -2.93
CA MET A 245 -9.62 10.98 -1.50
C MET A 245 -9.53 9.49 -1.20
N GLU A 246 -8.46 9.06 -0.51
CA GLU A 246 -8.08 7.67 -0.33
C GLU A 246 -8.27 7.22 1.12
N GLU A 247 -8.78 6.00 1.31
CA GLU A 247 -8.90 5.31 2.59
C GLU A 247 -9.46 6.18 3.73
N MET A 248 -10.52 6.94 3.49
CA MET A 248 -11.12 7.75 4.54
C MET A 248 -11.69 6.91 5.68
N LEU A 249 -12.23 5.73 5.37
CA LEU A 249 -12.93 4.83 6.29
C LEU A 249 -12.16 3.52 6.48
N ARG A 250 -12.47 2.80 7.54
CA ARG A 250 -11.88 1.47 7.78
C ARG A 250 -12.21 0.52 6.63
N SER A 251 -11.23 -0.29 6.24
CA SER A 251 -11.28 -1.13 5.05
C SER A 251 -12.43 -2.14 5.03
N GLU A 252 -12.84 -2.67 6.20
CA GLU A 252 -13.91 -3.65 6.31
C GLU A 252 -15.32 -3.05 6.44
N ASP A 253 -15.46 -1.75 6.55
CA ASP A 253 -16.76 -1.09 6.75
C ASP A 253 -17.43 -0.73 5.41
N PHE A 254 -17.85 -1.75 4.67
CA PHE A 254 -18.49 -1.59 3.35
C PHE A 254 -19.77 -0.76 3.39
N ASP A 255 -20.53 -0.82 4.49
CA ASP A 255 -21.77 -0.05 4.61
C ASP A 255 -21.47 1.44 4.82
N ALA A 256 -20.44 1.77 5.59
CA ALA A 256 -19.97 3.15 5.71
C ALA A 256 -19.43 3.69 4.36
N HIS A 257 -18.71 2.88 3.57
CA HIS A 257 -18.31 3.26 2.21
C HIS A 257 -19.52 3.54 1.31
N ALA A 258 -20.55 2.71 1.36
CA ALA A 258 -21.78 2.95 0.59
C ALA A 258 -22.49 4.24 1.01
N GLN A 259 -22.56 4.54 2.32
CA GLN A 259 -23.11 5.79 2.83
C GLN A 259 -22.29 7.00 2.38
N LEU A 260 -20.96 6.92 2.47
CA LEU A 260 -20.06 7.98 2.04
C LEU A 260 -20.25 8.27 0.55
N ARG A 261 -20.27 7.24 -0.31
CA ARG A 261 -20.50 7.36 -1.75
C ARG A 261 -21.81 8.09 -2.08
N GLN A 262 -22.88 7.80 -1.35
CA GLN A 262 -24.16 8.47 -1.55
C GLN A 262 -24.14 9.96 -1.17
N ARG A 263 -23.37 10.31 -0.14
CA ARG A 263 -23.32 11.67 0.39
C ARG A 263 -22.39 12.60 -0.40
N ILE A 264 -21.31 12.07 -0.98
CA ILE A 264 -20.35 12.84 -1.80
C ILE A 264 -20.16 12.21 -3.19
N PRO A 265 -21.25 12.08 -4.00
CA PRO A 265 -21.19 11.38 -5.29
C PRO A 265 -20.27 12.06 -6.33
N TRP A 266 -19.93 13.31 -6.11
CA TRP A 266 -19.07 14.12 -6.96
C TRP A 266 -17.56 13.91 -6.71
N GLN A 267 -17.18 13.37 -5.54
CA GLN A 267 -15.80 13.13 -5.19
C GLN A 267 -15.37 11.72 -5.60
N THR A 268 -14.26 11.61 -6.32
CA THR A 268 -13.63 10.31 -6.59
C THR A 268 -13.08 9.71 -5.29
N LEU A 269 -13.49 8.50 -4.96
CA LEU A 269 -13.07 7.74 -3.79
C LEU A 269 -12.15 6.61 -4.20
N ALA A 270 -11.03 6.47 -3.48
CA ALA A 270 -10.08 5.38 -3.65
C ALA A 270 -9.92 4.59 -2.35
N THR A 271 -9.75 3.28 -2.46
CA THR A 271 -9.38 2.40 -1.34
C THR A 271 -8.87 1.06 -1.88
N GLY A 272 -8.45 0.15 -1.02
CA GLY A 272 -8.15 -1.23 -1.38
C GLY A 272 -6.75 -1.68 -0.99
N GLU A 273 -5.83 -0.80 -0.64
CA GLU A 273 -4.49 -1.24 -0.21
C GLU A 273 -4.52 -2.11 1.06
N HIS A 274 -5.60 -1.99 1.87
CA HIS A 274 -5.86 -2.83 3.04
C HIS A 274 -6.97 -3.87 2.80
N TRP A 275 -7.30 -4.16 1.55
CA TRP A 275 -8.19 -5.28 1.19
C TRP A 275 -7.36 -6.53 0.88
N TYR A 276 -7.78 -7.66 1.44
CA TYR A 276 -7.07 -8.92 1.31
C TYR A 276 -7.91 -9.96 0.57
N GLY A 277 -7.28 -10.66 -0.37
CA GLY A 277 -7.95 -11.64 -1.22
C GLY A 277 -8.92 -11.00 -2.20
N THR A 278 -9.74 -11.79 -2.87
CA THR A 278 -10.63 -11.35 -3.95
C THR A 278 -11.99 -10.85 -3.47
N VAL A 279 -12.43 -11.25 -2.28
CA VAL A 279 -13.80 -11.01 -1.78
C VAL A 279 -14.13 -9.51 -1.62
N PRO A 280 -13.27 -8.67 -1.01
CA PRO A 280 -13.54 -7.24 -0.92
C PRO A 280 -13.68 -6.56 -2.28
N PHE A 281 -12.82 -6.93 -3.25
CA PHE A 281 -12.87 -6.38 -4.62
C PHE A 281 -14.13 -6.81 -5.37
N GLN A 282 -14.56 -8.07 -5.25
CA GLN A 282 -15.83 -8.55 -5.80
C GLN A 282 -17.02 -7.80 -5.20
N HIS A 283 -16.97 -7.53 -3.90
CA HIS A 283 -18.01 -6.77 -3.21
C HIS A 283 -18.06 -5.32 -3.72
N ALA A 284 -16.92 -4.67 -3.85
CA ALA A 284 -16.82 -3.31 -4.39
C ALA A 284 -17.23 -3.22 -5.86
N ALA A 285 -16.91 -4.22 -6.67
CA ALA A 285 -17.32 -4.29 -8.08
C ALA A 285 -18.83 -4.51 -8.25
N SER A 286 -19.50 -5.19 -7.30
CA SER A 286 -20.93 -5.45 -7.34
C SER A 286 -21.80 -4.29 -6.78
N ARG A 287 -21.20 -3.35 -6.06
CA ARG A 287 -21.85 -2.21 -5.42
C ARG A 287 -20.99 -0.95 -5.63
N PRO A 288 -21.57 0.21 -5.90
CA PRO A 288 -20.81 1.44 -6.12
C PRO A 288 -20.27 1.99 -4.77
N LEU A 289 -19.24 1.36 -4.22
CA LEU A 289 -18.61 1.75 -2.95
C LEU A 289 -17.56 2.84 -3.15
N VAL A 290 -16.72 2.65 -4.14
CA VAL A 290 -15.59 3.53 -4.50
C VAL A 290 -15.40 3.52 -6.02
N ASP A 291 -14.55 4.40 -6.54
CA ASP A 291 -14.28 4.55 -7.97
C ASP A 291 -12.98 3.88 -8.38
N LEU A 292 -12.02 3.82 -7.46
CA LEU A 292 -10.68 3.26 -7.66
C LEU A 292 -10.34 2.27 -6.55
N PHE A 293 -9.76 1.12 -6.93
CA PHE A 293 -9.25 0.11 -6.00
C PHE A 293 -8.15 -0.76 -6.63
#